data_a05b1f2ea18626008a64e071c3caec44
#
_entry.id   a05b1f2ea18626008a64e071c3caec44
#
_cell.length_a   1.000
_cell.length_b   1.000
_cell.length_c   1.000
_cell.angle_alpha   90.00
_cell.angle_beta   90.00
_cell.angle_gamma   90.00
#
_symmetry.space_group_name_H-M   'P 1'
#
loop_
_entity.id
_entity.type
_entity.pdbx_description
1 polymer ?
#
loop_
_entity_poly.entity_id
_entity_poly.type
_entity_poly.pdbx_seq_one_letter_code
_entity_poly.pdbx_strand_id
1 'polypeptide(L)'
;MSTKIHACTDALGNAVRLRATAGQAGDCPQTLPLLKDLQPGKVVADTAYDSDENRAYCAEHGIEAVIPSHPNRLKPAEMDAETYRDRNKIERFFGRLKQYRRLATRYEKTVVSFLAFWHVAAALDWLR
;
A
#
# COMPACT_ATOMS: atom_id res chain seq x y z
N MET A 1 17.65 -7.94 -10.66
CA MET A 1 16.20 -7.69 -10.78
C MET A 1 15.59 -7.55 -9.41
N SER A 2 14.84 -6.50 -9.19
CA SER A 2 14.22 -6.23 -7.89
C SER A 2 12.70 -6.49 -7.93
N THR A 3 12.13 -6.77 -6.78
CA THR A 3 10.69 -6.95 -6.62
C THR A 3 10.18 -5.95 -5.58
N LYS A 4 9.11 -5.26 -5.91
CA LYS A 4 8.47 -4.30 -5.02
C LYS A 4 7.21 -4.92 -4.42
N ILE A 5 7.02 -4.75 -3.11
CA ILE A 5 5.81 -5.19 -2.43
C ILE A 5 4.92 -3.97 -2.17
N HIS A 6 3.67 -4.09 -2.58
CA HIS A 6 2.63 -3.11 -2.29
C HIS A 6 1.68 -3.72 -1.26
N ALA A 7 1.34 -2.97 -0.24
CA ALA A 7 0.50 -3.46 0.84
C ALA A 7 -0.64 -2.49 1.13
N CYS A 8 -1.77 -3.07 1.54
CA CYS A 8 -2.90 -2.34 2.09
C CYS A 8 -3.11 -2.82 3.52
N THR A 9 -3.13 -1.90 4.48
CA THR A 9 -3.39 -2.23 5.88
C THR A 9 -4.72 -1.63 6.34
N ASP A 10 -5.28 -2.21 7.40
CA ASP A 10 -6.46 -1.65 8.05
C ASP A 10 -6.07 -0.54 9.04
N ALA A 11 -7.06 0.01 9.74
CA ALA A 11 -6.85 1.09 10.70
C ALA A 11 -5.99 0.67 11.90
N LEU A 12 -5.83 -0.62 12.14
CA LEU A 12 -4.99 -1.15 13.22
C LEU A 12 -3.58 -1.48 12.74
N GLY A 13 -3.29 -1.27 11.45
CA GLY A 13 -1.98 -1.53 10.89
C GLY A 13 -1.76 -2.97 10.48
N ASN A 14 -2.80 -3.78 10.39
CA ASN A 14 -2.71 -5.17 9.96
C ASN A 14 -2.92 -5.28 8.46
N ALA A 15 -2.16 -6.17 7.81
CA ALA A 15 -2.25 -6.34 6.37
C ALA A 15 -3.61 -6.90 5.95
N VAL A 16 -4.20 -6.28 4.92
CA VAL A 16 -5.44 -6.76 4.30
C VAL A 16 -5.14 -7.41 2.95
N ARG A 17 -4.18 -6.84 2.22
CA ARG A 17 -3.82 -7.35 0.89
C ARG A 17 -2.38 -6.99 0.56
N LEU A 18 -1.70 -7.89 -0.14
CA LEU A 18 -0.33 -7.70 -0.63
C LEU A 18 -0.28 -7.96 -2.13
N ARG A 19 0.58 -7.21 -2.83
CA ARG A 19 0.88 -7.44 -4.24
C ARG A 19 2.37 -7.28 -4.47
N ALA A 20 2.91 -8.06 -5.40
CA ALA A 20 4.30 -7.97 -5.82
C ALA A 20 4.37 -7.51 -7.28
N THR A 21 5.26 -6.56 -7.56
CA THR A 21 5.52 -6.08 -8.92
C THR A 21 7.01 -5.96 -9.16
N ALA A 22 7.40 -5.77 -10.42
CA ALA A 22 8.78 -5.45 -10.74
C ALA A 22 9.17 -4.14 -10.04
N GLY A 23 10.43 -4.04 -9.61
CA GLY A 23 10.90 -2.89 -8.84
C GLY A 23 10.76 -1.55 -9.54
N GLN A 24 10.73 -1.55 -10.88
CA GLN A 24 10.56 -0.34 -11.68
C GLN A 24 9.10 0.01 -11.95
N ALA A 25 8.14 -0.84 -11.58
CA ALA A 25 6.73 -0.55 -11.79
C ALA A 25 6.26 0.61 -10.92
N GLY A 26 5.39 1.46 -11.45
CA GLY A 26 4.82 2.56 -10.70
C GLY A 26 3.86 2.11 -9.61
N ASP A 27 3.66 2.94 -8.61
CA ASP A 27 2.76 2.64 -7.50
C ASP A 27 1.29 2.91 -7.83
N CYS A 28 0.99 3.97 -8.62
CA CYS A 28 -0.38 4.34 -8.95
C CYS A 28 -1.22 3.20 -9.52
N PRO A 29 -0.72 2.40 -10.49
CA PRO A 29 -1.52 1.32 -11.07
C PRO A 29 -1.88 0.22 -10.07
N GLN A 30 -1.24 0.17 -8.90
CA GLN A 30 -1.50 -0.87 -7.90
C GLN A 30 -2.68 -0.55 -6.99
N THR A 31 -3.16 0.70 -7.00
CA THR A 31 -4.23 1.15 -6.11
C THR A 31 -5.53 0.36 -6.35
N LEU A 32 -5.97 0.25 -7.60
CA LEU A 32 -7.21 -0.45 -7.91
C LEU A 32 -7.15 -1.93 -7.52
N PRO A 33 -6.09 -2.69 -7.87
CA PRO A 33 -5.99 -4.08 -7.43
C PRO A 33 -5.94 -4.22 -5.90
N LEU A 34 -5.33 -3.28 -5.19
CA LEU A 34 -5.26 -3.32 -3.73
C LEU A 34 -6.61 -3.05 -3.07
N LEU A 35 -7.45 -2.22 -3.70
CA LEU A 35 -8.75 -1.82 -3.14
C LEU A 35 -9.92 -2.62 -3.66
N LYS A 36 -9.72 -3.47 -4.67
CA LYS A 36 -10.79 -4.23 -5.30
C LYS A 36 -11.59 -5.01 -4.26
N ASP A 37 -12.92 -4.87 -4.33
CA ASP A 37 -13.88 -5.52 -3.42
C ASP A 37 -13.76 -5.09 -1.96
N LEU A 38 -12.96 -4.07 -1.67
CA LEU A 38 -12.91 -3.43 -0.35
C LEU A 38 -13.74 -2.14 -0.41
N GLN A 39 -14.36 -1.80 0.72
CA GLN A 39 -15.17 -0.57 0.81
C GLN A 39 -14.74 0.23 2.04
N PRO A 40 -13.52 0.80 2.03
CA PRO A 40 -13.07 1.63 3.14
C PRO A 40 -13.78 2.98 3.13
N GLY A 41 -13.90 3.60 4.28
CA GLY A 41 -14.40 4.98 4.37
C GLY A 41 -13.36 5.98 3.86
N LYS A 42 -12.08 5.72 4.14
CA LYS A 42 -10.96 6.58 3.75
C LYS A 42 -9.81 5.72 3.25
N VAL A 43 -9.03 6.27 2.32
CA VAL A 43 -7.76 5.68 1.88
C VAL A 43 -6.67 6.71 2.12
N VAL A 44 -5.67 6.33 2.90
CA VAL A 44 -4.50 7.16 3.18
C VAL A 44 -3.30 6.59 2.44
N ALA A 45 -2.70 7.38 1.58
CA ALA A 45 -1.56 6.94 0.78
C ALA A 45 -0.61 8.12 0.53
N ASP A 46 0.60 7.82 0.08
CA ASP A 46 1.56 8.88 -0.22
C ASP A 46 1.37 9.43 -1.64
N THR A 47 2.17 10.44 -1.99
CA THR A 47 2.09 11.13 -3.28
C THR A 47 2.28 10.19 -4.47
N ALA A 48 2.98 9.06 -4.29
CA ALA A 48 3.19 8.10 -5.36
C ALA A 48 1.88 7.49 -5.87
N TYR A 49 0.81 7.57 -5.08
CA TYR A 49 -0.52 7.06 -5.45
C TYR A 49 -1.45 8.16 -5.95
N ASP A 50 -0.98 9.41 -6.07
CA ASP A 50 -1.80 10.51 -6.58
C ASP A 50 -1.95 10.43 -8.09
N SER A 51 -3.15 10.12 -8.55
CA SER A 51 -3.52 10.16 -9.96
C SER A 51 -5.00 10.49 -10.07
N ASP A 52 -5.38 11.05 -11.22
CA ASP A 52 -6.79 11.35 -11.46
C ASP A 52 -7.63 10.08 -11.47
N GLU A 53 -7.08 8.98 -12.01
CA GLU A 53 -7.76 7.69 -12.03
C GLU A 53 -8.04 7.18 -10.62
N ASN A 54 -7.04 7.22 -9.73
CA ASN A 54 -7.20 6.77 -8.35
C ASN A 54 -8.19 7.64 -7.60
N ARG A 55 -8.14 8.95 -7.78
CA ARG A 55 -9.08 9.87 -7.14
C ARG A 55 -10.51 9.69 -7.66
N ALA A 56 -10.67 9.44 -8.97
CA ALA A 56 -11.98 9.16 -9.55
C ALA A 56 -12.57 7.86 -9.00
N TYR A 57 -11.76 6.82 -8.87
CA TYR A 57 -12.20 5.56 -8.27
C TYR A 57 -12.73 5.80 -6.85
N CYS A 58 -11.97 6.53 -6.05
CA CYS A 58 -12.38 6.83 -4.67
C CYS A 58 -13.70 7.61 -4.65
N ALA A 59 -13.84 8.63 -5.50
CA ALA A 59 -15.06 9.42 -5.57
C ALA A 59 -16.27 8.58 -5.97
N GLU A 60 -16.10 7.70 -6.95
CA GLU A 60 -17.18 6.80 -7.42
C GLU A 60 -17.64 5.83 -6.34
N HIS A 61 -16.76 5.43 -5.46
CA HIS A 61 -17.06 4.43 -4.42
C HIS A 61 -17.33 5.06 -3.04
N GLY A 62 -17.44 6.38 -2.98
CA GLY A 62 -17.69 7.08 -1.71
C GLY A 62 -16.53 6.98 -0.73
N ILE A 63 -15.31 6.84 -1.22
CA ILE A 63 -14.09 6.75 -0.42
C ILE A 63 -13.44 8.12 -0.36
N GLU A 64 -13.12 8.59 0.85
CA GLU A 64 -12.33 9.81 0.99
C GLU A 64 -10.85 9.51 0.71
N ALA A 65 -10.29 10.17 -0.30
CA ALA A 65 -8.89 10.01 -0.65
C ALA A 65 -8.03 10.99 0.15
N VAL A 66 -7.19 10.48 1.05
CA VAL A 66 -6.27 11.28 1.85
C VAL A 66 -4.87 11.06 1.28
N ILE A 67 -4.59 11.70 0.16
CA ILE A 67 -3.37 11.55 -0.63
C ILE A 67 -2.81 12.93 -0.94
N PRO A 68 -1.55 13.23 -0.57
CA PRO A 68 -0.96 14.52 -0.93
C PRO A 68 -0.90 14.69 -2.44
N SER A 69 -1.17 15.90 -2.91
CA SER A 69 -1.13 16.18 -4.33
C SER A 69 0.29 16.16 -4.87
N HIS A 70 0.46 15.61 -6.07
CA HIS A 70 1.73 15.64 -6.76
C HIS A 70 2.13 17.11 -7.04
N PRO A 71 3.42 17.48 -6.91
CA PRO A 71 3.86 18.87 -7.14
C PRO A 71 3.51 19.43 -8.50
N ASN A 72 3.37 18.57 -9.51
CA ASN A 72 3.03 19.01 -10.89
C ASN A 72 1.53 19.18 -11.12
N ARG A 73 0.69 18.91 -10.12
CA ARG A 73 -0.76 19.05 -10.26
C ARG A 73 -1.16 20.53 -10.28
N LEU A 74 -1.91 20.94 -11.30
CA LEU A 74 -2.31 22.35 -11.46
C LEU A 74 -3.27 22.82 -10.36
N LYS A 75 -4.18 21.93 -9.93
CA LYS A 75 -5.10 22.21 -8.83
C LYS A 75 -4.89 21.16 -7.74
N PRO A 76 -4.14 21.50 -6.69
CA PRO A 76 -3.97 20.57 -5.58
C PRO A 76 -5.31 20.19 -4.96
N ALA A 77 -5.51 18.92 -4.66
CA ALA A 77 -6.70 18.44 -3.97
C ALA A 77 -6.60 18.76 -2.48
N GLU A 78 -7.75 19.02 -1.85
CA GLU A 78 -7.79 19.17 -0.40
C GLU A 78 -7.48 17.85 0.27
N MET A 79 -6.77 17.92 1.40
CA MET A 79 -6.39 16.74 2.15
C MET A 79 -6.40 17.08 3.64
N ASP A 80 -6.96 16.17 4.45
CA ASP A 80 -6.90 16.27 5.90
C ASP A 80 -5.53 15.82 6.39
N ALA A 81 -4.68 16.77 6.75
CA ALA A 81 -3.33 16.50 7.21
C ALA A 81 -3.31 15.67 8.50
N GLU A 82 -4.30 15.82 9.36
CA GLU A 82 -4.38 15.05 10.60
C GLU A 82 -4.64 13.57 10.29
N THR A 83 -5.60 13.29 9.41
CA THR A 83 -5.87 11.91 8.97
C THR A 83 -4.67 11.33 8.23
N TYR A 84 -3.92 12.14 7.50
CA TYR A 84 -2.74 11.68 6.76
C TYR A 84 -1.67 11.10 7.69
N ARG A 85 -1.62 11.51 8.94
CA ARG A 85 -0.66 10.95 9.90
C ARG A 85 -0.84 9.45 10.08
N ASP A 86 -2.04 8.93 9.81
CA ASP A 86 -2.31 7.49 9.89
C ASP A 86 -1.50 6.68 8.86
N ARG A 87 -0.89 7.33 7.88
CA ARG A 87 0.02 6.66 6.95
C ARG A 87 1.18 5.96 7.67
N ASN A 88 1.53 6.39 8.88
CA ASN A 88 2.59 5.76 9.64
C ASN A 88 2.31 4.28 9.93
N LYS A 89 1.05 3.85 9.87
CA LYS A 89 0.67 2.44 10.11
C LYS A 89 1.23 1.52 9.04
N ILE A 90 1.21 1.95 7.76
CA ILE A 90 1.81 1.16 6.69
C ILE A 90 3.34 1.14 6.82
N GLU A 91 3.94 2.25 7.23
CA GLU A 91 5.37 2.31 7.47
C GLU A 91 5.79 1.38 8.61
N ARG A 92 5.02 1.36 9.69
CA ARG A 92 5.25 0.45 10.82
C ARG A 92 5.08 -1.01 10.41
N PHE A 93 4.08 -1.29 9.57
CA PHE A 93 3.88 -2.64 9.06
C PHE A 93 5.14 -3.14 8.33
N PHE A 94 5.65 -2.36 7.38
CA PHE A 94 6.88 -2.74 6.67
C PHE A 94 8.07 -2.85 7.63
N GLY A 95 8.14 -1.98 8.63
CA GLY A 95 9.19 -2.03 9.65
C GLY A 95 9.17 -3.34 10.43
N ARG A 96 7.97 -3.80 10.85
CA ARG A 96 7.84 -5.07 11.57
C ARG A 96 8.24 -6.26 10.71
N LEU A 97 7.98 -6.21 9.41
CA LEU A 97 8.26 -7.33 8.51
C LEU A 97 9.71 -7.37 7.99
N LYS A 98 10.53 -6.37 8.30
CA LYS A 98 11.92 -6.35 7.83
C LYS A 98 12.73 -7.59 8.20
N GLN A 99 12.52 -8.10 9.40
CA GLN A 99 13.25 -9.29 9.85
C GLN A 99 12.92 -10.49 8.97
N TYR A 100 11.64 -10.69 8.66
CA TYR A 100 11.19 -11.77 7.79
C TYR A 100 11.68 -11.55 6.36
N ARG A 101 11.72 -10.30 5.91
CA ARG A 101 12.19 -9.94 4.57
C ARG A 101 13.64 -10.37 4.34
N ARG A 102 14.50 -10.27 5.34
CA ARG A 102 15.89 -10.70 5.23
C ARG A 102 15.99 -12.18 4.89
N LEU A 103 15.15 -13.02 5.50
CA LEU A 103 15.10 -14.43 5.22
C LEU A 103 14.57 -14.68 3.80
N ALA A 104 13.51 -13.98 3.41
CA ALA A 104 12.93 -14.12 2.08
C ALA A 104 13.93 -13.77 0.99
N THR A 105 14.65 -12.65 1.11
CA THR A 105 15.62 -12.20 0.12
C THR A 105 16.74 -13.20 -0.07
N ARG A 106 17.09 -13.91 0.99
CA ARG A 106 18.19 -14.86 0.97
C ARG A 106 17.83 -16.15 0.25
N TYR A 107 16.58 -16.63 0.37
CA TYR A 107 16.19 -17.95 -0.10
C TYR A 107 15.22 -17.93 -1.28
N GLU A 108 14.45 -16.87 -1.44
CA GLU A 108 13.42 -16.82 -2.47
C GLU A 108 13.94 -16.22 -3.78
N LYS A 109 13.78 -16.98 -4.86
CA LYS A 109 14.29 -16.60 -6.19
C LYS A 109 13.18 -16.22 -7.16
N THR A 110 11.93 -16.51 -6.84
CA THR A 110 10.80 -16.21 -7.73
C THR A 110 9.87 -15.20 -7.07
N VAL A 111 9.13 -14.44 -7.90
CA VAL A 111 8.14 -13.47 -7.40
C VAL A 111 7.05 -14.19 -6.61
N VAL A 112 6.62 -15.37 -7.08
CA VAL A 112 5.55 -16.12 -6.42
C VAL A 112 5.98 -16.57 -5.03
N SER A 113 7.17 -17.17 -4.91
CA SER A 113 7.68 -17.59 -3.62
C SER A 113 7.94 -16.43 -2.68
N PHE A 114 8.46 -15.32 -3.21
CA PHE A 114 8.70 -14.12 -2.44
C PHE A 114 7.40 -13.56 -1.88
N LEU A 115 6.36 -13.46 -2.71
CA LEU A 115 5.05 -12.97 -2.28
C LEU A 115 4.41 -13.92 -1.25
N ALA A 116 4.53 -15.24 -1.46
CA ALA A 116 4.02 -16.22 -0.51
C ALA A 116 4.67 -16.06 0.86
N PHE A 117 5.98 -15.81 0.89
CA PHE A 117 6.69 -15.55 2.14
C PHE A 117 6.13 -14.29 2.84
N TRP A 118 5.88 -13.22 2.10
CA TRP A 118 5.28 -12.01 2.65
C TRP A 118 3.90 -12.26 3.23
N HIS A 119 3.09 -13.10 2.59
CA HIS A 119 1.77 -13.46 3.13
C HIS A 119 1.90 -14.22 4.45
N VAL A 120 2.85 -15.16 4.55
CA VAL A 120 3.08 -15.89 5.80
C VAL A 120 3.55 -14.93 6.90
N ALA A 121 4.48 -14.02 6.58
CA ALA A 121 4.97 -13.05 7.54
C ALA A 121 3.85 -12.12 8.01
N ALA A 122 2.99 -11.67 7.09
CA ALA A 122 1.85 -10.84 7.44
C ALA A 122 0.85 -11.56 8.34
N ALA A 123 0.61 -12.86 8.09
CA ALA A 123 -0.26 -13.67 8.93
C ALA A 123 0.31 -13.79 10.35
N LEU A 124 1.61 -13.99 10.48
CA LEU A 124 2.27 -14.02 11.79
C LEU A 124 2.17 -12.66 12.49
N ASP A 125 2.31 -11.57 11.75
CA ASP A 125 2.17 -10.22 12.28
C ASP A 125 0.77 -9.97 12.85
N TRP A 126 -0.26 -10.55 12.24
CA TRP A 126 -1.63 -10.47 12.75
C TRP A 126 -1.78 -11.03 14.16
N LEU A 127 -0.93 -11.99 14.51
CA LEU A 127 -1.00 -12.70 15.82
C LEU A 127 -0.25 -11.97 16.93
N ARG A 128 0.39 -10.85 16.64
CA ARG A 128 1.16 -10.10 17.63
C ARG A 128 0.30 -9.56 18.78
#